data_993a5c6203c5ab5599166556d5a53b66
#
_entry.id   993a5c6203c5ab5599166556d5a53b66
#
_cell.length_a   1.000
_cell.length_b   1.000
_cell.length_c   1.000
_cell.angle_alpha   90.00
_cell.angle_beta   90.00
_cell.angle_gamma   90.00
#
_symmetry.space_group_name_H-M   'P 1'
#
loop_
_entity.id
_entity.type
_entity.pdbx_description
1 polymer ?
#
loop_
_entity_poly.entity_id
_entity_poly.type
_entity_poly.pdbx_seq_one_letter_code
_entity_poly.pdbx_strand_id
1 'polypeptide(L)'
;ASIRGGYNDFDIRDVAEVLPAVVERAKKGESYIFANKPDTINDSLAVVSEMTGKKMLPTLPLWVAYVGLPFLSLAAKARKKRPLYTGAALASIREKAEFPIGKAVSEFGYSPRPLKETVRDHVEFLAENGMVRL
;
A
#
# COMPACT_ATOMS: atom_id res chain seq x y z
N ALA A 1 -3.94 -16.68 -0.26
CA ALA A 1 -4.45 -16.19 1.03
C ALA A 1 -3.92 -14.78 1.27
N SER A 2 -4.74 -13.92 1.88
CA SER A 2 -4.37 -12.59 2.37
C SER A 2 -3.96 -12.67 3.83
N ILE A 3 -3.28 -11.63 4.34
CA ILE A 3 -2.86 -11.51 5.74
C ILE A 3 -3.55 -10.29 6.35
N ARG A 4 -4.02 -10.41 7.59
CA ARG A 4 -4.61 -9.29 8.31
C ARG A 4 -3.56 -8.25 8.62
N GLY A 5 -3.70 -7.06 8.06
CA GLY A 5 -2.79 -5.94 8.24
C GLY A 5 -3.00 -4.87 7.18
N GLY A 6 -2.23 -3.80 7.22
CA GLY A 6 -2.38 -2.69 6.29
C GLY A 6 -1.12 -1.86 6.15
N TYR A 7 -1.19 -0.92 5.25
CA TYR A 7 -0.18 0.09 4.99
C TYR A 7 -0.83 1.47 4.95
N ASN A 8 0.00 2.47 4.95
CA ASN A 8 -0.41 3.83 4.63
C ASN A 8 0.00 4.11 3.19
N ASP A 9 -0.86 3.73 2.26
CA ASP A 9 -0.63 3.91 0.84
C ASP A 9 -1.10 5.30 0.41
N PHE A 10 -0.37 5.94 -0.49
CA PHE A 10 -0.76 7.21 -1.09
C PHE A 10 -0.52 7.19 -2.60
N ASP A 11 -1.23 8.01 -3.32
CA ASP A 11 -1.06 8.15 -4.76
C ASP A 11 0.02 9.19 -5.08
N ILE A 12 0.97 8.80 -5.92
CA ILE A 12 2.06 9.71 -6.30
C ILE A 12 1.55 10.95 -7.04
N ARG A 13 0.41 10.87 -7.72
CA ARG A 13 -0.23 11.99 -8.41
C ARG A 13 -0.65 13.08 -7.44
N ASP A 14 -1.15 12.71 -6.24
CA ASP A 14 -1.55 13.66 -5.21
C ASP A 14 -0.36 14.46 -4.68
N VAL A 15 0.81 13.81 -4.61
CA VAL A 15 2.07 14.49 -4.25
C VAL A 15 2.53 15.37 -5.40
N ALA A 16 2.46 14.88 -6.65
CA ALA A 16 2.87 15.64 -7.83
C ALA A 16 2.07 16.94 -7.99
N GLU A 17 0.78 16.92 -7.70
CA GLU A 17 -0.10 18.10 -7.77
C GLU A 17 0.33 19.22 -6.82
N VAL A 18 0.83 18.89 -5.64
CA VAL A 18 1.24 19.89 -4.64
C VAL A 18 2.73 20.26 -4.73
N LEU A 19 3.54 19.53 -5.50
CA LEU A 19 4.98 19.82 -5.63
C LEU A 19 5.31 21.26 -6.01
N PRO A 20 4.62 21.94 -6.96
CA PRO A 20 4.89 23.34 -7.25
C PRO A 20 4.73 24.24 -6.02
N ALA A 21 3.66 24.02 -5.26
CA ALA A 21 3.40 24.75 -4.03
C ALA A 21 4.43 24.47 -2.93
N VAL A 22 4.94 23.23 -2.89
CA VAL A 22 6.03 22.85 -1.97
C VAL A 22 7.31 23.60 -2.32
N VAL A 23 7.68 23.64 -3.61
CA VAL A 23 8.89 24.35 -4.07
C VAL A 23 8.83 25.84 -3.74
N GLU A 24 7.66 26.45 -3.88
CA GLU A 24 7.47 27.89 -3.66
C GLU A 24 7.36 28.28 -2.16
N ARG A 25 6.72 27.42 -1.35
CA ARG A 25 6.26 27.80 0.01
C ARG A 25 6.89 27.02 1.15
N ALA A 26 7.59 25.91 0.86
CA ALA A 26 8.18 25.11 1.92
C ALA A 26 9.27 25.87 2.67
N LYS A 27 9.22 25.79 3.99
CA LYS A 27 10.21 26.45 4.86
C LYS A 27 11.48 25.63 4.95
N LYS A 28 12.61 26.28 4.84
CA LYS A 28 13.93 25.63 4.95
C LYS A 28 14.09 24.93 6.31
N GLY A 29 14.49 23.67 6.26
CA GLY A 29 14.71 22.85 7.47
C GLY A 29 13.45 22.20 8.04
N GLU A 30 12.28 22.41 7.43
CA GLU A 30 11.03 21.77 7.83
C GLU A 30 10.82 20.43 7.09
N SER A 31 10.11 19.53 7.77
CA SER A 31 9.70 18.26 7.18
C SER A 31 8.19 18.23 6.98
N TYR A 32 7.76 17.66 5.87
CA TYR A 32 6.35 17.52 5.50
C TYR A 32 6.05 16.06 5.19
N ILE A 33 4.93 15.57 5.70
CA ILE A 33 4.50 14.19 5.51
C ILE A 33 3.33 14.18 4.52
N PHE A 34 3.49 13.43 3.45
CA PHE A 34 2.45 13.13 2.47
C PHE A 34 2.05 11.67 2.62
N ALA A 35 0.86 11.46 3.15
CA ALA A 35 0.34 10.13 3.45
C ALA A 35 -1.18 10.13 3.25
N ASN A 36 -1.79 8.97 3.30
CA ASN A 36 -3.24 8.81 3.27
C ASN A 36 -3.70 8.19 4.60
N LYS A 37 -4.97 7.87 4.71
CA LYS A 37 -5.49 7.08 5.83
C LYS A 37 -4.93 5.67 5.76
N PRO A 38 -4.68 5.02 6.90
CA PRO A 38 -4.23 3.62 6.90
C PRO A 38 -5.33 2.71 6.36
N ASP A 39 -5.02 2.01 5.28
CA ASP A 39 -5.91 1.05 4.62
C ASP A 39 -5.45 -0.39 4.88
N THR A 40 -6.37 -1.34 4.80
CA THR A 40 -6.02 -2.74 4.95
C THR A 40 -5.73 -3.38 3.59
N ILE A 41 -4.89 -4.42 3.57
CA ILE A 41 -4.66 -5.23 2.37
C ILE A 41 -5.98 -5.76 1.82
N ASN A 42 -6.94 -6.04 2.68
CA ASN A 42 -8.27 -6.51 2.27
C ASN A 42 -9.07 -5.44 1.53
N ASP A 43 -8.92 -4.15 1.87
CA ASP A 43 -9.61 -3.07 1.19
C ASP A 43 -9.11 -2.98 -0.27
N SER A 44 -7.80 -3.05 -0.49
CA SER A 44 -7.22 -3.11 -1.83
C SER A 44 -7.66 -4.36 -2.60
N LEU A 45 -7.65 -5.53 -1.95
CA LEU A 45 -8.10 -6.78 -2.58
C LEU A 45 -9.59 -6.79 -2.89
N ALA A 46 -10.42 -6.10 -2.11
CA ALA A 46 -11.85 -5.96 -2.39
C ALA A 46 -12.06 -5.22 -3.71
N VAL A 47 -11.33 -4.12 -3.94
CA VAL A 47 -11.38 -3.37 -5.21
C VAL A 47 -10.96 -4.25 -6.38
N VAL A 48 -9.84 -4.97 -6.24
CA VAL A 48 -9.36 -5.91 -7.29
C VAL A 48 -10.39 -7.01 -7.56
N SER A 49 -11.01 -7.56 -6.52
CA SER A 49 -12.06 -8.57 -6.63
C SER A 49 -13.29 -8.04 -7.38
N GLU A 50 -13.71 -6.81 -7.07
CA GLU A 50 -14.81 -6.12 -7.74
C GLU A 50 -14.52 -5.95 -9.25
N MET A 51 -13.32 -5.54 -9.61
CA MET A 51 -12.92 -5.29 -11.00
C MET A 51 -12.73 -6.58 -11.82
N THR A 52 -12.17 -7.61 -11.20
CA THR A 52 -11.82 -8.86 -11.92
C THR A 52 -12.90 -9.93 -11.84
N GLY A 53 -13.94 -9.74 -11.03
CA GLY A 53 -14.96 -10.76 -10.76
C GLY A 53 -14.43 -11.99 -10.00
N LYS A 54 -13.18 -11.98 -9.58
CA LYS A 54 -12.55 -13.10 -8.85
C LYS A 54 -12.88 -13.03 -7.37
N LYS A 55 -13.11 -14.18 -6.74
CA LYS A 55 -13.37 -14.25 -5.30
C LYS A 55 -12.19 -13.71 -4.49
N MET A 56 -12.49 -12.96 -3.44
CA MET A 56 -11.48 -12.52 -2.47
C MET A 56 -10.71 -13.71 -1.89
N LEU A 57 -9.42 -13.51 -1.70
CA LEU A 57 -8.58 -14.48 -1.01
C LEU A 57 -8.96 -14.58 0.47
N PRO A 58 -8.99 -15.79 1.05
CA PRO A 58 -9.25 -15.93 2.48
C PRO A 58 -8.17 -15.22 3.29
N THR A 59 -8.60 -14.47 4.30
CA THR A 59 -7.71 -13.72 5.18
C THR A 59 -7.22 -14.61 6.30
N LEU A 60 -5.92 -14.79 6.39
CA LEU A 60 -5.28 -15.55 7.47
C LEU A 60 -4.92 -14.64 8.65
N PRO A 61 -5.09 -15.14 9.88
CA PRO A 61 -4.58 -14.45 11.05
C PRO A 61 -3.05 -14.32 10.98
N LEU A 62 -2.51 -13.24 11.54
CA LEU A 62 -1.08 -12.94 11.47
C LEU A 62 -0.18 -14.02 12.07
N TRP A 63 -0.66 -14.70 13.14
CA TRP A 63 0.09 -15.79 13.78
C TRP A 63 0.35 -16.97 12.82
N VAL A 64 -0.58 -17.28 11.91
CA VAL A 64 -0.40 -18.33 10.89
C VAL A 64 0.74 -17.96 9.95
N ALA A 65 0.85 -16.68 9.59
CA ALA A 65 1.94 -16.19 8.76
C ALA A 65 3.29 -16.34 9.50
N TYR A 66 3.36 -16.03 10.79
CA TYR A 66 4.58 -16.21 11.58
C TYR A 66 5.02 -17.67 11.69
N VAL A 67 4.08 -18.59 11.92
CA VAL A 67 4.38 -20.05 11.95
C VAL A 67 4.83 -20.55 10.58
N GLY A 68 4.28 -19.99 9.50
CA GLY A 68 4.63 -20.35 8.12
C GLY A 68 5.98 -19.79 7.63
N LEU A 69 6.51 -18.72 8.27
CA LEU A 69 7.75 -18.06 7.84
C LEU A 69 8.96 -19.00 7.65
N PRO A 70 9.31 -19.90 8.59
CA PRO A 70 10.48 -20.77 8.43
C PRO A 70 10.32 -21.70 7.21
N PHE A 71 9.12 -22.22 6.97
CA PHE A 71 8.84 -23.10 5.83
C PHE A 71 8.91 -22.33 4.51
N LEU A 72 8.33 -21.13 4.46
CA LEU A 72 8.37 -20.27 3.28
C LEU A 72 9.79 -19.78 2.97
N SER A 73 10.58 -19.46 4.00
CA SER A 73 11.97 -19.03 3.82
C SER A 73 12.86 -20.19 3.32
N LEU A 74 12.66 -21.40 3.84
CA LEU A 74 13.36 -22.60 3.39
C LEU A 74 13.01 -22.94 1.93
N ALA A 75 11.73 -22.89 1.58
CA ALA A 75 11.26 -23.11 0.21
C ALA A 75 11.79 -22.05 -0.77
N ALA A 76 11.83 -20.79 -0.36
CA ALA A 76 12.39 -19.70 -1.15
C ALA A 76 13.90 -19.88 -1.37
N LYS A 77 14.63 -20.27 -0.31
CA LYS A 77 16.07 -20.58 -0.37
C LYS A 77 16.35 -21.76 -1.31
N ALA A 78 15.57 -22.84 -1.24
CA ALA A 78 15.68 -24.00 -2.13
C ALA A 78 15.44 -23.62 -3.60
N ARG A 79 14.53 -22.67 -3.84
CA ARG A 79 14.21 -22.17 -5.20
C ARG A 79 15.10 -21.01 -5.65
N LYS A 80 16.10 -20.61 -4.88
CA LYS A 80 16.98 -19.43 -5.13
C LYS A 80 16.18 -18.13 -5.37
N LYS A 81 15.01 -18.00 -4.74
CA LYS A 81 14.16 -16.79 -4.82
C LYS A 81 14.18 -16.05 -3.49
N ARG A 82 14.02 -14.72 -3.54
CA ARG A 82 13.85 -13.93 -2.32
C ARG A 82 12.50 -14.29 -1.67
N PRO A 83 12.45 -14.50 -0.35
CA PRO A 83 11.18 -14.74 0.33
C PRO A 83 10.29 -13.51 0.22
N LEU A 84 9.02 -13.73 -0.14
CA LEU A 84 8.02 -12.66 -0.26
C LEU A 84 7.68 -12.06 1.11
N TYR A 85 7.71 -12.89 2.14
CA TYR A 85 7.40 -12.49 3.51
C TYR A 85 8.62 -12.67 4.39
N THR A 86 8.99 -11.59 5.08
CA THR A 86 10.04 -11.58 6.10
C THR A 86 9.43 -11.18 7.44
N GLY A 87 10.11 -11.47 8.54
CA GLY A 87 9.65 -11.04 9.86
C GLY A 87 9.48 -9.52 9.96
N ALA A 88 10.39 -8.76 9.33
CA ALA A 88 10.30 -7.29 9.27
C ALA A 88 9.06 -6.83 8.49
N ALA A 89 8.78 -7.44 7.33
CA ALA A 89 7.58 -7.12 6.53
C ALA A 89 6.29 -7.41 7.31
N LEU A 90 6.23 -8.52 8.06
CA LEU A 90 5.07 -8.83 8.88
C LEU A 90 4.92 -7.88 10.07
N ALA A 91 6.02 -7.41 10.65
CA ALA A 91 5.99 -6.41 11.70
C ALA A 91 5.43 -5.07 11.17
N SER A 92 5.88 -4.62 9.99
CA SER A 92 5.38 -3.39 9.36
C SER A 92 3.88 -3.45 9.06
N ILE A 93 3.37 -4.59 8.57
CA ILE A 93 1.95 -4.79 8.29
C ILE A 93 1.08 -4.72 9.56
N ARG A 94 1.64 -5.09 10.71
CA ARG A 94 0.94 -5.09 11.98
C ARG A 94 0.65 -3.68 12.50
N GLU A 95 1.55 -2.75 12.26
CA GLU A 95 1.44 -1.38 12.75
C GLU A 95 0.56 -0.55 11.82
N LYS A 96 -0.63 -0.21 12.30
CA LYS A 96 -1.50 0.78 11.65
C LYS A 96 -1.00 2.17 12.03
N ALA A 97 0.08 2.62 11.41
CA ALA A 97 0.60 3.95 11.67
C ALA A 97 -0.28 5.01 10.98
N GLU A 98 -0.85 5.91 11.76
CA GLU A 98 -1.43 7.14 11.26
C GLU A 98 -0.35 8.22 11.20
N PHE A 99 -0.17 8.81 10.05
CA PHE A 99 0.79 9.89 9.87
C PHE A 99 0.09 11.25 9.87
N PRO A 100 0.58 12.23 10.63
CA PRO A 100 -0.03 13.55 10.67
C PRO A 100 0.25 14.33 9.38
N ILE A 101 -0.74 14.42 8.50
CA ILE A 101 -0.65 15.17 7.24
C ILE A 101 -1.12 16.62 7.34
N GLY A 102 -1.61 17.05 8.52
CA GLY A 102 -2.24 18.36 8.70
C GLY A 102 -1.39 19.54 8.20
N LYS A 103 -0.06 19.46 8.33
CA LYS A 103 0.86 20.47 7.84
C LYS A 103 0.89 20.54 6.32
N ALA A 104 0.93 19.40 5.64
CA ALA A 104 0.88 19.33 4.18
C ALA A 104 -0.48 19.82 3.63
N VAL A 105 -1.57 19.48 4.32
CA VAL A 105 -2.92 19.93 3.97
C VAL A 105 -3.02 21.45 4.11
N SER A 106 -2.61 22.02 5.25
CA SER A 106 -2.77 23.45 5.53
C SER A 106 -1.84 24.34 4.71
N GLU A 107 -0.61 23.92 4.45
CA GLU A 107 0.39 24.75 3.78
C GLU A 107 0.37 24.59 2.25
N PHE A 108 0.02 23.42 1.74
CA PHE A 108 0.10 23.12 0.30
C PHE A 108 -1.23 22.70 -0.33
N GLY A 109 -2.29 22.50 0.46
CA GLY A 109 -3.57 22.02 -0.05
C GLY A 109 -3.58 20.54 -0.41
N TYR A 110 -2.68 19.73 0.21
CA TYR A 110 -2.61 18.30 -0.04
C TYR A 110 -3.94 17.60 0.29
N SER A 111 -4.48 16.87 -0.65
CA SER A 111 -5.76 16.16 -0.51
C SER A 111 -5.62 14.76 -1.12
N PRO A 112 -5.29 13.73 -0.30
CA PRO A 112 -5.11 12.39 -0.81
C PRO A 112 -6.42 11.80 -1.32
N ARG A 113 -6.39 11.18 -2.50
CA ARG A 113 -7.54 10.51 -3.10
C ARG A 113 -7.88 9.21 -2.37
N PRO A 114 -9.13 8.73 -2.53
CA PRO A 114 -9.54 7.46 -1.95
C PRO A 114 -8.73 6.28 -2.52
N LEU A 115 -8.34 5.31 -1.66
CA LEU A 115 -7.65 4.09 -2.06
C LEU A 115 -8.32 3.38 -3.23
N LYS A 116 -9.65 3.35 -3.26
CA LYS A 116 -10.42 2.68 -4.33
C LYS A 116 -10.09 3.24 -5.71
N GLU A 117 -9.89 4.53 -5.83
CA GLU A 117 -9.50 5.18 -7.08
C GLU A 117 -8.08 4.79 -7.49
N THR A 118 -7.12 4.94 -6.58
CA THR A 118 -5.72 4.57 -6.82
C THR A 118 -5.57 3.10 -7.25
N VAL A 119 -6.24 2.18 -6.55
CA VAL A 119 -6.16 0.74 -6.87
C VAL A 119 -6.82 0.44 -8.22
N ARG A 120 -7.96 1.07 -8.49
CA ARG A 120 -8.66 0.91 -9.77
C ARG A 120 -7.78 1.33 -10.94
N ASP A 121 -7.26 2.54 -10.91
CA ASP A 121 -6.40 3.08 -11.96
C ASP A 121 -5.14 2.24 -12.16
N HIS A 122 -4.57 1.72 -11.06
CA HIS A 122 -3.42 0.84 -11.14
C HIS A 122 -3.74 -0.51 -11.81
N VAL A 123 -4.88 -1.11 -11.48
CA VAL A 123 -5.33 -2.36 -12.11
C VAL A 123 -5.66 -2.16 -13.60
N GLU A 124 -6.30 -1.06 -13.95
CA GLU A 124 -6.57 -0.69 -15.34
C GLU A 124 -5.26 -0.51 -16.13
N PHE A 125 -4.31 0.23 -15.58
CA PHE A 125 -2.99 0.39 -16.19
C PHE A 125 -2.28 -0.97 -16.42
N LEU A 126 -2.34 -1.88 -15.45
CA LEU A 126 -1.75 -3.21 -15.60
C LEU A 126 -2.45 -4.05 -16.69
N ALA A 127 -3.77 -3.89 -16.83
CA ALA A 127 -4.54 -4.58 -17.86
C ALA A 127 -4.24 -4.04 -19.26
N GLU A 128 -4.19 -2.71 -19.43
CA GLU A 128 -3.84 -2.05 -20.68
C GLU A 128 -2.43 -2.43 -21.16
N ASN A 129 -1.51 -2.65 -20.24
CA ASN A 129 -0.14 -3.10 -20.55
C ASN A 129 0.00 -4.62 -20.65
N GLY A 130 -1.11 -5.39 -20.65
CA GLY A 130 -1.11 -6.84 -20.80
C GLY A 130 -0.49 -7.62 -19.64
N MET A 131 -0.27 -6.97 -18.48
CA MET A 131 0.33 -7.60 -17.30
C MET A 131 -0.68 -8.43 -16.51
N VAL A 132 -1.95 -8.06 -16.57
CA VAL A 132 -3.07 -8.79 -15.96
C VAL A 132 -4.23 -8.89 -16.94
N ARG A 133 -5.12 -9.86 -16.73
CA ARG A 133 -6.39 -9.98 -17.45
C ARG A 133 -7.52 -9.68 -16.51
N LEU A 134 -8.35 -8.72 -16.86
CA LEU A 134 -9.62 -8.40 -16.20
C LEU A 134 -10.68 -9.41 -16.59
#